data_81f2b74716d543e6898ee0848b3eb64b
#
_entry.id   81f2b74716d543e6898ee0848b3eb64b
#
_cell.length_a   1.000
_cell.length_b   1.000
_cell.length_c   1.000
_cell.angle_alpha   90.00
_cell.angle_beta   90.00
_cell.angle_gamma   90.00
#
_symmetry.space_group_name_H-M   'P 1'
#
loop_
_entity.id
_entity.type
_entity.pdbx_description
1 polymer ?
#
loop_
_entity_poly.entity_id
_entity_poly.type
_entity_poly.pdbx_seq_one_letter_code
_entity_poly.pdbx_strand_id
1 'polypeptide(L)'
;CVLSTLPLQELAAHGGPVIPPVPYQGAACMTLGIERDVCNGIYWVNMKDRAPYGAVVAHTNFVPVSRYGEHIVYLASYFSGEPGTDIADRMRNDFCKRFGLSREEIHWERLAVDRYAGPLYVTGYRRLIPGYESNGLFVAGMFSRPNYPERSMEGSVRAGLEVADRILRRLT
;
A
#
# COMPACT_ATOMS: atom_id res chain seq x y z
N CYS A 1 -8.47 24.59 -14.24
CA CYS A 1 -8.49 23.13 -14.31
C CYS A 1 -7.95 22.56 -13.00
N VAL A 2 -8.61 21.58 -12.40
CA VAL A 2 -8.18 20.90 -11.18
C VAL A 2 -8.05 19.41 -11.48
N LEU A 3 -6.96 18.79 -11.03
CA LEU A 3 -6.70 17.36 -11.08
C LEU A 3 -6.55 16.84 -9.65
N SER A 4 -7.34 15.84 -9.29
CA SER A 4 -7.21 15.11 -8.02
C SER A 4 -6.55 13.76 -8.23
N THR A 5 -5.60 13.43 -7.36
CA THR A 5 -4.96 12.11 -7.29
C THR A 5 -5.30 11.36 -6.00
N LEU A 6 -6.22 11.91 -5.21
CA LEU A 6 -6.71 11.28 -3.99
C LEU A 6 -7.49 9.99 -4.29
N PRO A 7 -7.53 9.03 -3.36
CA PRO A 7 -8.52 7.96 -3.40
C PRO A 7 -9.93 8.54 -3.54
N LEU A 8 -10.81 7.87 -4.30
CA LEU A 8 -12.14 8.42 -4.61
C LEU A 8 -12.98 8.67 -3.34
N GLN A 9 -12.79 7.87 -2.29
CA GLN A 9 -13.45 8.02 -1.00
C GLN A 9 -12.99 9.30 -0.28
N GLU A 10 -11.69 9.56 -0.29
CA GLU A 10 -11.11 10.79 0.28
C GLU A 10 -11.56 12.02 -0.50
N LEU A 11 -11.59 11.93 -1.83
CA LEU A 11 -12.09 13.01 -2.67
C LEU A 11 -13.54 13.36 -2.33
N ALA A 12 -14.40 12.36 -2.16
CA ALA A 12 -15.80 12.55 -1.78
C ALA A 12 -15.93 13.17 -0.37
N ALA A 13 -15.11 12.72 0.60
CA ALA A 13 -15.09 13.27 1.95
C ALA A 13 -14.69 14.77 2.00
N HIS A 14 -13.90 15.22 1.01
CA HIS A 14 -13.49 16.62 0.88
C HIS A 14 -14.43 17.46 -0.03
N GLY A 15 -15.65 16.99 -0.28
CA GLY A 15 -16.65 17.72 -1.06
C GLY A 15 -16.44 17.65 -2.58
N GLY A 16 -15.63 16.73 -3.06
CA GLY A 16 -15.49 16.46 -4.48
C GLY A 16 -16.72 15.81 -5.09
N PRO A 17 -16.78 15.66 -6.43
CA PRO A 17 -17.91 15.03 -7.09
C PRO A 17 -18.08 13.58 -6.64
N VAL A 18 -19.35 13.16 -6.50
CA VAL A 18 -19.67 11.77 -6.20
C VAL A 18 -19.32 10.90 -7.41
N ILE A 19 -18.23 10.18 -7.31
CA ILE A 19 -17.81 9.15 -8.27
C ILE A 19 -18.17 7.80 -7.63
N PRO A 20 -18.75 6.84 -8.35
CA PRO A 20 -19.06 5.54 -7.79
C PRO A 20 -17.83 4.95 -7.06
N PRO A 21 -17.98 4.53 -5.81
CA PRO A 21 -16.83 4.09 -5.03
C PRO A 21 -16.27 2.79 -5.59
N VAL A 22 -14.97 2.78 -5.82
CA VAL A 22 -14.21 1.56 -6.09
C VAL A 22 -13.89 0.93 -4.74
N PRO A 23 -14.12 -0.38 -4.53
CA PRO A 23 -13.74 -1.03 -3.29
C PRO A 23 -12.21 -1.01 -3.12
N TYR A 24 -11.76 -0.74 -1.90
CA TYR A 24 -10.34 -0.71 -1.53
C TYR A 24 -10.03 -1.70 -0.41
N GLN A 25 -8.80 -2.17 -0.40
CA GLN A 25 -8.20 -2.79 0.78
C GLN A 25 -7.23 -1.82 1.43
N GLY A 26 -7.15 -1.88 2.75
CA GLY A 26 -6.11 -1.21 3.51
C GLY A 26 -4.86 -2.05 3.64
N ALA A 27 -3.76 -1.41 4.02
CA ALA A 27 -2.52 -2.06 4.39
C ALA A 27 -2.00 -1.51 5.72
N ALA A 28 -1.45 -2.40 6.53
CA ALA A 28 -0.65 -2.05 7.69
C ALA A 28 0.77 -2.57 7.45
N CYS A 29 1.74 -1.68 7.52
CA CYS A 29 3.14 -2.01 7.36
C CYS A 29 3.88 -1.65 8.66
N MET A 30 4.41 -2.66 9.34
CA MET A 30 5.28 -2.47 10.48
C MET A 30 6.72 -2.53 10.02
N THR A 31 7.49 -1.48 10.27
CA THR A 31 8.93 -1.45 10.04
C THR A 31 9.63 -1.65 11.37
N LEU A 32 10.64 -2.52 11.38
CA LEU A 32 11.42 -2.85 12.56
C LEU A 32 12.90 -2.64 12.26
N GLY A 33 13.63 -2.00 13.20
CA GLY A 33 15.07 -2.07 13.31
C GLY A 33 15.43 -3.18 14.28
N ILE A 34 16.23 -4.16 13.83
CA ILE A 34 16.56 -5.35 14.62
C ILE A 34 18.06 -5.64 14.60
N GLU A 35 18.52 -6.36 15.64
CA GLU A 35 19.95 -6.62 15.86
C GLU A 35 20.59 -7.55 14.83
N ARG A 36 19.85 -8.54 14.32
CA ARG A 36 20.40 -9.59 13.44
C ARG A 36 19.47 -9.94 12.29
N ASP A 37 20.04 -10.54 11.23
CA ASP A 37 19.24 -11.14 10.17
C ASP A 37 18.48 -12.36 10.70
N VAL A 38 17.18 -12.36 10.49
CA VAL A 38 16.26 -13.45 10.88
C VAL A 38 15.76 -14.27 9.69
N CYS A 39 16.10 -13.85 8.47
CA CYS A 39 15.64 -14.46 7.24
C CYS A 39 16.74 -15.21 6.48
N ASN A 40 17.93 -15.41 7.10
CA ASN A 40 19.07 -16.16 6.54
C ASN A 40 19.44 -15.70 5.10
N GLY A 41 19.56 -14.41 4.88
CA GLY A 41 19.88 -13.82 3.59
C GLY A 41 18.73 -13.75 2.60
N ILE A 42 17.56 -14.30 2.93
CA ILE A 42 16.36 -14.20 2.08
C ILE A 42 15.70 -12.85 2.30
N TYR A 43 15.50 -12.07 1.24
CA TYR A 43 14.91 -10.73 1.36
C TYR A 43 13.38 -10.71 1.41
N TRP A 44 12.71 -11.75 0.91
CA TRP A 44 11.25 -11.81 0.85
C TRP A 44 10.73 -13.19 1.27
N VAL A 45 9.91 -13.22 2.31
CA VAL A 45 9.28 -14.43 2.85
C VAL A 45 7.77 -14.26 2.85
N ASN A 46 7.05 -15.10 2.10
CA ASN A 46 5.59 -15.17 2.17
C ASN A 46 5.15 -16.05 3.33
N MET A 47 4.17 -15.61 4.08
CA MET A 47 3.60 -16.37 5.19
C MET A 47 2.52 -17.32 4.67
N LYS A 48 2.75 -18.63 4.80
CA LYS A 48 1.79 -19.66 4.44
C LYS A 48 0.76 -19.90 5.55
N ASP A 49 1.22 -19.86 6.79
CA ASP A 49 0.38 -20.09 7.97
C ASP A 49 -0.38 -18.84 8.37
N ARG A 50 -1.35 -18.98 9.27
CA ARG A 50 -2.07 -17.84 9.84
C ARG A 50 -1.10 -16.98 10.66
N ALA A 51 -0.74 -15.84 10.10
CA ALA A 51 0.03 -14.79 10.76
C ALA A 51 -0.73 -13.46 10.63
N PRO A 52 -0.49 -12.48 11.51
CA PRO A 52 -1.10 -11.15 11.38
C PRO A 52 -0.52 -10.32 10.22
N TYR A 53 0.37 -10.88 9.42
CA TYR A 53 0.97 -10.31 8.22
C TYR A 53 1.13 -11.39 7.15
N GLY A 54 1.07 -10.99 5.88
CA GLY A 54 1.19 -11.91 4.74
C GLY A 54 2.60 -12.08 4.22
N ALA A 55 3.50 -11.13 4.53
CA ALA A 55 4.89 -11.16 4.08
C ALA A 55 5.82 -10.51 5.09
N VAL A 56 7.06 -11.01 5.10
CA VAL A 56 8.22 -10.42 5.77
C VAL A 56 9.22 -10.01 4.71
N VAL A 57 9.63 -8.75 4.70
CA VAL A 57 10.63 -8.23 3.78
C VAL A 57 11.86 -7.82 4.58
N ALA A 58 12.92 -8.64 4.52
CA ALA A 58 14.20 -8.33 5.13
C ALA A 58 14.98 -7.39 4.19
N HIS A 59 14.71 -6.08 4.32
CA HIS A 59 15.24 -5.05 3.43
C HIS A 59 16.75 -5.07 3.34
N THR A 60 17.42 -5.27 4.44
CA THR A 60 18.89 -5.29 4.52
C THR A 60 19.53 -6.56 3.96
N ASN A 61 18.75 -7.55 3.55
CA ASN A 61 19.23 -8.68 2.73
C ASN A 61 19.23 -8.32 1.22
N PHE A 62 18.64 -7.18 0.85
CA PHE A 62 18.66 -6.60 -0.49
C PHE A 62 19.55 -5.35 -0.58
N VAL A 63 19.56 -4.52 0.48
CA VAL A 63 20.38 -3.31 0.58
C VAL A 63 21.40 -3.49 1.74
N PRO A 64 22.68 -3.15 1.55
CA PRO A 64 23.69 -3.39 2.59
C PRO A 64 23.33 -2.79 3.96
N VAL A 65 23.47 -3.59 5.02
CA VAL A 65 23.26 -3.17 6.44
C VAL A 65 24.05 -1.91 6.78
N SER A 66 25.24 -1.75 6.21
CA SER A 66 26.10 -0.59 6.45
C SER A 66 25.44 0.76 6.14
N ARG A 67 24.37 0.78 5.32
CA ARG A 67 23.59 2.00 5.06
C ARG A 67 22.72 2.43 6.24
N TYR A 68 22.34 1.50 7.09
CA TYR A 68 21.37 1.74 8.18
C TYR A 68 21.99 1.55 9.55
N GLY A 69 23.11 0.81 9.66
CA GLY A 69 23.75 0.47 10.91
C GLY A 69 23.09 -0.69 11.67
N GLU A 70 21.97 -1.20 11.15
CA GLU A 70 21.18 -2.28 11.73
C GLU A 70 20.35 -3.01 10.65
N HIS A 71 19.76 -4.14 11.00
CA HIS A 71 18.87 -4.85 10.09
C HIS A 71 17.48 -4.21 10.05
N ILE A 72 16.96 -3.99 8.84
CA ILE A 72 15.62 -3.42 8.62
C ILE A 72 14.68 -4.48 8.06
N VAL A 73 13.53 -4.64 8.70
CA VAL A 73 12.49 -5.59 8.28
C VAL A 73 11.15 -4.90 8.18
N TYR A 74 10.37 -5.25 7.14
CA TYR A 74 8.97 -4.84 7.01
C TYR A 74 8.05 -6.05 7.17
N LEU A 75 7.01 -5.90 7.95
CA LEU A 75 5.90 -6.83 8.06
C LEU A 75 4.70 -6.23 7.35
N ALA A 76 4.21 -6.87 6.29
CA ALA A 76 3.12 -6.35 5.47
C ALA A 76 1.82 -7.11 5.73
N SER A 77 0.78 -6.41 6.11
CA SER A 77 -0.57 -6.94 6.33
C SER A 77 -1.59 -6.19 5.47
N TYR A 78 -2.56 -6.90 4.93
CA TYR A 78 -3.71 -6.31 4.25
C TYR A 78 -4.97 -6.56 5.04
N PHE A 79 -5.91 -5.60 5.02
CA PHE A 79 -7.18 -5.69 5.73
C PHE A 79 -8.31 -5.08 4.91
N SER A 80 -9.53 -5.49 5.23
CA SER A 80 -10.76 -4.87 4.75
C SER A 80 -11.48 -4.23 5.94
N GLY A 81 -11.97 -3.01 5.78
CA GLY A 81 -12.54 -2.22 6.87
C GLY A 81 -11.47 -1.56 7.75
N GLU A 82 -11.57 -1.70 9.05
CA GLU A 82 -10.62 -1.13 10.01
C GLU A 82 -9.61 -2.19 10.46
N PRO A 83 -8.32 -1.86 10.58
CA PRO A 83 -7.39 -2.73 11.26
C PRO A 83 -7.73 -2.76 12.75
N GLY A 84 -7.56 -3.90 13.41
CA GLY A 84 -7.71 -3.98 14.85
C GLY A 84 -6.75 -3.01 15.55
N THR A 85 -7.19 -2.43 16.67
CA THR A 85 -6.36 -1.49 17.47
C THR A 85 -5.09 -2.16 18.02
N ASP A 86 -5.09 -3.49 18.11
CA ASP A 86 -3.98 -4.34 18.59
C ASP A 86 -3.05 -4.84 17.47
N ILE A 87 -3.23 -4.37 16.23
CA ILE A 87 -2.50 -4.91 15.07
C ILE A 87 -0.98 -4.84 15.26
N ALA A 88 -0.45 -3.75 15.82
CA ALA A 88 0.97 -3.58 16.08
C ALA A 88 1.50 -4.66 17.03
N ASP A 89 0.83 -4.84 18.16
CA ASP A 89 1.22 -5.84 19.18
C ASP A 89 1.16 -7.26 18.63
N ARG A 90 0.12 -7.57 17.88
CA ARG A 90 -0.02 -8.89 17.25
C ARG A 90 1.09 -9.16 16.24
N MET A 91 1.41 -8.20 15.37
CA MET A 91 2.48 -8.33 14.37
C MET A 91 3.82 -8.52 15.05
N ARG A 92 4.17 -7.69 16.02
CA ARG A 92 5.42 -7.79 16.76
C ARG A 92 5.55 -9.10 17.51
N ASN A 93 4.53 -9.47 18.31
CA ASN A 93 4.58 -10.67 19.14
C ASN A 93 4.67 -11.96 18.32
N ASP A 94 3.92 -12.03 17.20
CA ASP A 94 4.02 -13.17 16.29
C ASP A 94 5.39 -13.22 15.61
N PHE A 95 5.92 -12.07 15.18
CA PHE A 95 7.25 -11.99 14.57
C PHE A 95 8.35 -12.46 15.53
N CYS A 96 8.37 -11.94 16.75
CA CYS A 96 9.30 -12.39 17.78
C CYS A 96 9.23 -13.90 17.99
N LYS A 97 8.02 -14.44 18.15
CA LYS A 97 7.82 -15.88 18.38
C LYS A 97 8.28 -16.72 17.19
N ARG A 98 7.95 -16.34 15.95
CA ARG A 98 8.26 -17.13 14.75
C ARG A 98 9.74 -17.12 14.39
N PHE A 99 10.40 -16.00 14.58
CA PHE A 99 11.78 -15.80 14.19
C PHE A 99 12.76 -15.89 15.36
N GLY A 100 12.27 -16.24 16.56
CA GLY A 100 13.09 -16.46 17.75
C GLY A 100 13.84 -15.21 18.20
N LEU A 101 13.19 -14.02 18.06
CA LEU A 101 13.71 -12.76 18.58
C LEU A 101 13.17 -12.50 19.99
N SER A 102 14.04 -11.97 20.85
CA SER A 102 13.60 -11.31 22.06
C SER A 102 13.13 -9.89 21.79
N ARG A 103 12.41 -9.29 22.73
CA ARG A 103 11.93 -7.90 22.58
C ARG A 103 13.09 -6.91 22.57
N GLU A 104 14.15 -7.21 23.27
CA GLU A 104 15.35 -6.40 23.39
C GLU A 104 16.15 -6.33 22.09
N GLU A 105 16.05 -7.34 21.22
CA GLU A 105 16.66 -7.36 19.89
C GLU A 105 15.91 -6.45 18.87
N ILE A 106 14.78 -5.86 19.27
CA ILE A 106 14.08 -4.85 18.46
C ILE A 106 14.44 -3.47 19.01
N HIS A 107 15.24 -2.72 18.27
CA HIS A 107 15.71 -1.41 18.68
C HIS A 107 14.62 -0.35 18.59
N TRP A 108 13.80 -0.42 17.53
CA TRP A 108 12.65 0.46 17.30
C TRP A 108 11.62 -0.21 16.39
N GLU A 109 10.41 0.33 16.42
CA GLU A 109 9.32 -0.08 15.55
C GLU A 109 8.49 1.11 15.10
N ARG A 110 7.94 1.02 13.90
CA ARG A 110 6.98 1.99 13.35
C ARG A 110 5.88 1.26 12.60
N LEU A 111 4.63 1.62 12.88
CA LEU A 111 3.46 1.14 12.15
C LEU A 111 2.94 2.27 11.27
N ALA A 112 2.80 1.98 9.97
CA ALA A 112 2.07 2.81 9.02
C ALA A 112 0.77 2.08 8.64
N VAL A 113 -0.34 2.79 8.62
CA VAL A 113 -1.66 2.24 8.23
C VAL A 113 -2.24 3.14 7.15
N ASP A 114 -2.59 2.53 6.02
CA ASP A 114 -3.30 3.18 4.93
C ASP A 114 -4.59 2.41 4.65
N ARG A 115 -5.74 3.10 4.74
CA ARG A 115 -7.06 2.52 4.47
C ARG A 115 -7.32 2.29 2.98
N TYR A 116 -6.62 3.03 2.14
CA TYR A 116 -6.81 3.02 0.69
C TYR A 116 -5.55 2.56 -0.06
N ALA A 117 -4.86 1.56 0.49
CA ALA A 117 -3.60 1.05 -0.06
C ALA A 117 -3.73 0.47 -1.47
N GLY A 118 -4.92 0.08 -1.87
CA GLY A 118 -5.16 -0.33 -3.26
C GLY A 118 -6.57 -0.81 -3.55
N PRO A 119 -7.04 -0.58 -4.79
CA PRO A 119 -8.32 -1.09 -5.23
C PRO A 119 -8.41 -2.61 -5.16
N LEU A 120 -9.57 -3.13 -4.75
CA LEU A 120 -9.90 -4.54 -4.83
C LEU A 120 -10.53 -4.86 -6.18
N TYR A 121 -9.92 -5.76 -6.93
CA TYR A 121 -10.44 -6.21 -8.23
C TYR A 121 -11.50 -7.30 -8.05
N VAL A 122 -12.69 -6.86 -7.70
CA VAL A 122 -13.87 -7.73 -7.58
C VAL A 122 -14.43 -8.09 -8.94
N THR A 123 -15.33 -9.10 -8.98
CA THR A 123 -16.06 -9.47 -10.21
C THR A 123 -16.76 -8.23 -10.80
N GLY A 124 -16.53 -7.96 -12.07
CA GLY A 124 -17.10 -6.79 -12.75
C GLY A 124 -16.37 -5.46 -12.49
N TYR A 125 -15.22 -5.46 -11.80
CA TYR A 125 -14.43 -4.27 -11.48
C TYR A 125 -14.22 -3.32 -12.66
N ARG A 126 -14.01 -3.85 -13.87
CA ARG A 126 -13.81 -3.03 -15.09
C ARG A 126 -14.93 -2.01 -15.31
N ARG A 127 -16.15 -2.29 -14.86
CA ARG A 127 -17.32 -1.41 -14.99
C ARG A 127 -17.33 -0.30 -13.92
N LEU A 128 -16.55 -0.47 -12.87
CA LEU A 128 -16.42 0.50 -11.78
C LEU A 128 -15.30 1.52 -12.04
N ILE A 129 -14.43 1.27 -13.03
CA ILE A 129 -13.32 2.17 -13.34
C ILE A 129 -13.91 3.51 -13.84
N PRO A 130 -13.66 4.64 -13.12
CA PRO A 130 -14.20 5.93 -13.53
C PRO A 130 -13.50 6.46 -14.79
N GLY A 131 -14.17 7.38 -15.48
CA GLY A 131 -13.52 8.22 -16.47
C GLY A 131 -12.52 9.18 -15.82
N TYR A 132 -11.67 9.79 -16.64
CA TYR A 132 -10.69 10.78 -16.17
C TYR A 132 -11.30 12.13 -15.80
N GLU A 133 -12.57 12.38 -16.08
CA GLU A 133 -13.25 13.64 -15.77
C GLU A 133 -14.64 13.38 -15.19
N SER A 134 -14.98 14.14 -14.15
CA SER A 134 -16.30 14.18 -13.54
C SER A 134 -16.60 15.60 -13.08
N ASN A 135 -17.70 16.21 -13.61
CA ASN A 135 -18.15 17.55 -13.22
C ASN A 135 -17.07 18.64 -13.28
N GLY A 136 -16.21 18.62 -14.31
CA GLY A 136 -15.14 19.60 -14.49
C GLY A 136 -13.88 19.36 -13.64
N LEU A 137 -13.88 18.33 -12.79
CA LEU A 137 -12.73 17.86 -12.06
C LEU A 137 -12.09 16.68 -12.80
N PHE A 138 -10.79 16.73 -13.00
CA PHE A 138 -10.03 15.59 -13.48
C PHE A 138 -9.59 14.71 -12.33
N VAL A 139 -9.57 13.38 -12.56
CA VAL A 139 -9.15 12.38 -11.56
C VAL A 139 -8.22 11.36 -12.19
N ALA A 140 -7.13 11.04 -11.52
CA ALA A 140 -6.22 9.96 -11.91
C ALA A 140 -5.57 9.34 -10.66
N GLY A 141 -5.39 8.03 -10.67
CA GLY A 141 -4.79 7.33 -9.54
C GLY A 141 -4.77 5.83 -9.74
N MET A 142 -4.52 5.09 -8.68
CA MET A 142 -4.50 3.62 -8.69
C MET A 142 -5.80 2.98 -9.20
N PHE A 143 -6.92 3.68 -9.11
CA PHE A 143 -8.23 3.26 -9.61
C PHE A 143 -8.38 3.42 -11.13
N SER A 144 -7.47 4.12 -11.81
CA SER A 144 -7.54 4.40 -13.24
C SER A 144 -7.27 3.16 -14.09
N ARG A 145 -7.81 3.17 -15.32
CA ARG A 145 -7.80 2.04 -16.26
C ARG A 145 -6.41 1.40 -16.49
N PRO A 146 -5.30 2.14 -16.60
CA PRO A 146 -3.97 1.54 -16.80
C PRO A 146 -3.51 0.64 -15.66
N ASN A 147 -4.12 0.75 -14.46
CA ASN A 147 -3.84 -0.11 -13.32
C ASN A 147 -4.66 -1.41 -13.27
N TYR A 148 -5.49 -1.66 -14.26
CA TYR A 148 -6.28 -2.87 -14.33
C TYR A 148 -5.80 -3.75 -15.51
N PRO A 149 -5.62 -5.07 -15.34
CA PRO A 149 -5.95 -5.91 -14.15
C PRO A 149 -4.85 -5.97 -13.08
N GLU A 150 -3.75 -5.29 -13.25
CA GLU A 150 -2.63 -5.33 -12.33
C GLU A 150 -2.18 -3.93 -11.92
N ARG A 151 -2.17 -3.68 -10.62
CA ARG A 151 -1.69 -2.41 -10.06
C ARG A 151 -0.18 -2.30 -10.18
N SER A 152 0.28 -1.19 -10.73
CA SER A 152 1.72 -0.93 -10.85
C SER A 152 2.03 0.55 -10.75
N MET A 153 3.27 0.88 -10.47
CA MET A 153 3.76 2.26 -10.56
C MET A 153 3.65 2.76 -12.00
N GLU A 154 3.97 1.92 -12.98
CA GLU A 154 3.84 2.25 -14.40
C GLU A 154 2.38 2.58 -14.77
N GLY A 155 1.41 1.78 -14.31
CA GLY A 155 -0.01 2.05 -14.53
C GLY A 155 -0.42 3.41 -13.98
N SER A 156 0.11 3.82 -12.85
CA SER A 156 -0.15 5.14 -12.26
C SER A 156 0.51 6.27 -13.04
N VAL A 157 1.73 6.09 -13.52
CA VAL A 157 2.40 7.05 -14.42
C VAL A 157 1.63 7.20 -15.73
N ARG A 158 1.21 6.10 -16.35
CA ARG A 158 0.38 6.13 -17.57
C ARG A 158 -0.93 6.85 -17.37
N ALA A 159 -1.62 6.61 -16.26
CA ALA A 159 -2.85 7.34 -15.92
C ALA A 159 -2.60 8.85 -15.81
N GLY A 160 -1.49 9.25 -15.21
CA GLY A 160 -1.06 10.65 -15.14
C GLY A 160 -0.83 11.27 -16.52
N LEU A 161 -0.11 10.58 -17.41
CA LEU A 161 0.14 11.05 -18.77
C LEU A 161 -1.15 11.15 -19.59
N GLU A 162 -2.03 10.13 -19.54
CA GLU A 162 -3.31 10.13 -20.26
C GLU A 162 -4.24 11.27 -19.82
N VAL A 163 -4.27 11.59 -18.51
CA VAL A 163 -5.09 12.70 -18.02
C VAL A 163 -4.47 14.05 -18.38
N ALA A 164 -3.14 14.17 -18.35
CA ALA A 164 -2.44 15.39 -18.76
C ALA A 164 -2.75 15.73 -20.24
N ASP A 165 -2.68 14.75 -21.14
CA ASP A 165 -3.03 14.92 -22.55
C ASP A 165 -4.47 15.42 -22.72
N ARG A 166 -5.42 14.91 -21.94
CA ARG A 166 -6.83 15.35 -21.99
C ARG A 166 -6.99 16.79 -21.52
N ILE A 167 -6.27 17.18 -20.45
CA ILE A 167 -6.26 18.54 -19.94
C ILE A 167 -5.71 19.51 -21.00
N LEU A 168 -4.57 19.17 -21.62
CA LEU A 168 -3.93 20.00 -22.63
C LEU A 168 -4.87 20.22 -23.83
N ARG A 169 -5.50 19.17 -24.37
CA ARG A 169 -6.47 19.28 -25.47
C ARG A 169 -7.70 20.12 -25.16
N ARG A 170 -8.01 20.32 -23.88
CA ARG A 170 -9.14 21.17 -23.47
C ARG A 170 -8.74 22.65 -23.34
N LEU A 171 -7.44 22.92 -23.16
CA LEU A 171 -6.92 24.27 -23.02
C LEU A 171 -6.50 24.90 -24.37
N THR A 172 -6.36 24.06 -25.41
CA THR A 172 -6.12 24.45 -26.81
C THR A 172 -7.42 24.51 -27.57
#